data_eb54a0dcbb242e07850cdb67f15e5052
#
_entry.id   eb54a0dcbb242e07850cdb67f15e5052
#
_cell.length_a   1.000
_cell.length_b   1.000
_cell.length_c   1.000
_cell.angle_alpha   90.00
_cell.angle_beta   90.00
_cell.angle_gamma   90.00
#
_symmetry.space_group_name_H-M   'P 1'
#
loop_
_entity.id
_entity.type
_entity.pdbx_description
1 polymer ?
#
loop_
_entity_poly.entity_id
_entity_poly.type
_entity_poly.pdbx_seq_one_letter_code
_entity_poly.pdbx_strand_id
1 'polypeptide(L)'
;RLLAALGADVLRVDPPDYPELTDLHIDTGFCKRSIELDFKRPAHLKTFHGLLRDCHVIVLGYRPRALERFGLAPQALLERWPALKVVSFNAWGFEHSAGQQRGFDSIVQAACGIADIYRKADGSPGSLPVQALDHATGMGVVAAVALLLADDQHAHAQASLARTAHELLNLSPVPSTREAVEALEVPTREVHTSAYGLLQHVPPPLLMESESLEYSRGPVRYGSSEPTWL
;
A
#
# COMPACT_ATOMS: atom_id res chain seq x y z
N ARG A 1 4.47 -3.01 4.05
CA ARG A 1 5.20 -3.72 5.11
C ARG A 1 4.89 -5.23 5.15
N LEU A 2 3.66 -5.66 4.80
CA LEU A 2 3.32 -7.10 4.85
C LEU A 2 4.12 -7.93 3.85
N LEU A 3 4.31 -7.48 2.61
CA LEU A 3 5.20 -8.18 1.64
C LEU A 3 6.62 -8.34 2.19
N ALA A 4 7.15 -7.31 2.85
CA ALA A 4 8.47 -7.38 3.46
C ALA A 4 8.52 -8.35 4.66
N ALA A 5 7.46 -8.44 5.46
CA ALA A 5 7.33 -9.44 6.53
C ALA A 5 7.26 -10.87 5.97
N LEU A 6 6.70 -11.05 4.78
CA LEU A 6 6.67 -12.31 4.04
C LEU A 6 8.00 -12.66 3.35
N GLY A 7 9.05 -11.85 3.55
CA GLY A 7 10.39 -12.12 3.05
C GLY A 7 10.77 -11.42 1.73
N ALA A 8 9.89 -10.59 1.15
CA ALA A 8 10.25 -9.83 -0.03
C ALA A 8 11.26 -8.72 0.28
N ASP A 9 12.26 -8.52 -0.59
CA ASP A 9 13.07 -7.30 -0.57
C ASP A 9 12.24 -6.15 -1.15
N VAL A 10 11.77 -5.26 -0.30
CA VAL A 10 10.90 -4.14 -0.69
C VAL A 10 11.67 -2.84 -0.66
N LEU A 11 11.85 -2.23 -1.82
CA LEU A 11 12.47 -0.93 -2.00
C LEU A 11 11.39 0.13 -2.28
N ARG A 12 11.21 1.05 -1.35
CA ARG A 12 10.36 2.22 -1.52
C ARG A 12 11.12 3.30 -2.28
N VAL A 13 10.51 3.85 -3.32
CA VAL A 13 11.08 4.92 -4.15
C VAL A 13 10.17 6.13 -4.09
N ASP A 14 10.65 7.23 -3.54
CA ASP A 14 9.91 8.46 -3.34
C ASP A 14 10.54 9.65 -4.06
N PRO A 15 9.76 10.67 -4.44
CA PRO A 15 10.31 11.92 -4.95
C PRO A 15 10.84 12.79 -3.80
N PRO A 16 11.97 13.48 -3.96
CA PRO A 16 12.53 14.33 -2.89
C PRO A 16 11.66 15.54 -2.55
N ASP A 17 10.85 16.03 -3.50
CA ASP A 17 10.01 17.22 -3.33
C ASP A 17 8.74 16.96 -2.49
N TYR A 18 8.37 15.71 -2.27
CA TYR A 18 7.12 15.30 -1.61
C TYR A 18 7.39 14.15 -0.62
N PRO A 19 8.09 14.41 0.48
CA PRO A 19 8.36 13.38 1.47
C PRO A 19 7.05 12.93 2.14
N GLU A 20 7.02 11.67 2.55
CA GLU A 20 5.95 11.12 3.37
C GLU A 20 5.95 11.75 4.77
N LEU A 21 4.80 11.76 5.42
CA LEU A 21 4.71 12.09 6.84
C LEU A 21 5.58 11.11 7.64
N THR A 22 6.39 11.64 8.55
CA THR A 22 7.38 10.85 9.30
C THR A 22 6.74 9.67 10.02
N ASP A 23 5.61 9.89 10.70
CA ASP A 23 4.92 8.84 11.46
C ASP A 23 4.39 7.73 10.54
N LEU A 24 3.85 8.08 9.37
CA LEU A 24 3.40 7.10 8.37
C LEU A 24 4.58 6.34 7.75
N HIS A 25 5.70 7.02 7.52
CA HIS A 25 6.93 6.35 7.06
C HIS A 25 7.43 5.33 8.10
N ILE A 26 7.45 5.71 9.39
CA ILE A 26 7.85 4.83 10.47
C ILE A 26 6.91 3.62 10.55
N ASP A 27 5.60 3.84 10.63
CA ASP A 27 4.63 2.74 10.73
C ASP A 27 4.68 1.79 9.53
N THR A 28 4.74 2.33 8.32
CA THR A 28 4.71 1.50 7.09
C THR A 28 6.08 1.00 6.66
N GLY A 29 7.17 1.50 7.24
CA GLY A 29 8.55 1.28 6.81
C GLY A 29 9.21 -0.01 7.30
N PHE A 30 8.57 -0.76 8.20
CA PHE A 30 9.15 -2.00 8.73
C PHE A 30 9.60 -2.96 7.64
N CYS A 31 10.82 -3.45 7.75
CA CYS A 31 11.51 -4.34 6.81
C CYS A 31 11.71 -3.78 5.39
N LYS A 32 11.31 -2.54 5.12
CA LYS A 32 11.55 -1.91 3.82
C LYS A 32 12.87 -1.15 3.79
N ARG A 33 13.35 -0.94 2.57
CA ARG A 33 14.40 0.03 2.24
C ARG A 33 13.77 1.27 1.60
N SER A 34 14.43 2.42 1.64
CA SER A 34 13.89 3.69 1.16
C SER A 34 14.96 4.47 0.42
N ILE A 35 14.66 4.88 -0.81
CA ILE A 35 15.49 5.75 -1.65
C ILE A 35 14.68 6.93 -2.17
N GLU A 36 15.37 8.00 -2.53
CA GLU A 36 14.79 9.17 -3.18
C GLU A 36 15.30 9.29 -4.60
N LEU A 37 14.38 9.32 -5.57
CA LEU A 37 14.70 9.54 -6.98
C LEU A 37 13.79 10.62 -7.59
N ASP A 38 14.40 11.68 -8.11
CA ASP A 38 13.70 12.68 -8.91
C ASP A 38 13.69 12.25 -10.39
N PHE A 39 12.56 11.77 -10.88
CA PHE A 39 12.43 11.31 -12.27
C PHE A 39 12.49 12.42 -13.31
N LYS A 40 12.48 13.70 -12.93
CA LYS A 40 12.78 14.82 -13.82
C LYS A 40 14.27 14.85 -14.18
N ARG A 41 15.12 14.18 -13.40
CA ARG A 41 16.56 14.05 -13.65
C ARG A 41 16.86 12.75 -14.43
N PRO A 42 17.39 12.82 -15.67
CA PRO A 42 17.64 11.62 -16.49
C PRO A 42 18.50 10.56 -15.79
N ALA A 43 19.47 10.98 -14.99
CA ALA A 43 20.34 10.06 -14.24
C ALA A 43 19.54 9.23 -13.21
N HIS A 44 18.59 9.84 -12.49
CA HIS A 44 17.75 9.15 -11.53
C HIS A 44 16.76 8.19 -12.22
N LEU A 45 16.18 8.60 -13.35
CA LEU A 45 15.32 7.72 -14.15
C LEU A 45 16.11 6.53 -14.70
N LYS A 46 17.38 6.75 -15.13
CA LYS A 46 18.28 5.66 -15.54
C LYS A 46 18.57 4.69 -14.40
N THR A 47 18.82 5.19 -13.18
CA THR A 47 18.98 4.36 -11.97
C THR A 47 17.74 3.52 -11.72
N PHE A 48 16.55 4.14 -11.78
CA PHE A 48 15.29 3.44 -11.59
C PHE A 48 15.07 2.34 -12.65
N HIS A 49 15.36 2.62 -13.92
CA HIS A 49 15.31 1.60 -14.98
C HIS A 49 16.32 0.47 -14.76
N GLY A 50 17.47 0.76 -14.12
CA GLY A 50 18.42 -0.27 -13.69
C GLY A 50 17.81 -1.23 -12.68
N LEU A 51 17.12 -0.70 -11.67
CA LEU A 51 16.41 -1.49 -10.66
C LEU A 51 15.30 -2.37 -11.27
N LEU A 52 14.58 -1.88 -12.27
CA LEU A 52 13.48 -2.63 -12.90
C LEU A 52 13.93 -3.88 -13.66
N ARG A 53 15.21 -4.02 -14.03
CA ARG A 53 15.73 -5.22 -14.71
C ARG A 53 15.66 -6.47 -13.84
N ASP A 54 15.90 -6.29 -12.54
CA ASP A 54 15.98 -7.36 -11.56
C ASP A 54 14.77 -7.34 -10.61
N CYS A 55 13.77 -6.50 -10.92
CA CYS A 55 12.54 -6.37 -10.16
C CYS A 55 11.53 -7.41 -10.61
N HIS A 56 10.96 -8.18 -9.67
CA HIS A 56 9.88 -9.11 -9.97
C HIS A 56 8.52 -8.41 -10.06
N VAL A 57 8.26 -7.48 -9.15
CA VAL A 57 6.96 -6.79 -9.07
C VAL A 57 7.15 -5.31 -8.80
N ILE A 58 6.47 -4.46 -9.57
CA ILE A 58 6.32 -3.04 -9.24
C ILE A 58 4.90 -2.76 -8.75
N VAL A 59 4.79 -2.00 -7.65
CA VAL A 59 3.52 -1.53 -7.10
C VAL A 59 3.41 -0.03 -7.33
N LEU A 60 2.40 0.38 -8.10
CA LEU A 60 2.17 1.77 -8.50
C LEU A 60 0.96 2.34 -7.77
N GLY A 61 1.21 3.17 -6.75
CA GLY A 61 0.17 3.85 -5.95
C GLY A 61 -0.06 5.32 -6.34
N TYR A 62 0.44 5.75 -7.49
CA TYR A 62 0.26 7.11 -8.00
C TYR A 62 -0.91 7.20 -8.98
N ARG A 63 -1.46 8.41 -9.15
CA ARG A 63 -2.47 8.66 -10.19
C ARG A 63 -1.92 8.25 -11.55
N PRO A 64 -2.71 7.57 -12.41
CA PRO A 64 -2.21 6.94 -13.63
C PRO A 64 -1.30 7.86 -14.47
N ARG A 65 -1.77 9.08 -14.80
CA ARG A 65 -1.00 10.04 -15.63
C ARG A 65 0.24 10.61 -14.96
N ALA A 66 0.38 10.49 -13.65
CA ALA A 66 1.53 11.06 -12.95
C ALA A 66 2.86 10.45 -13.39
N LEU A 67 2.84 9.18 -13.74
CA LEU A 67 4.02 8.40 -14.13
C LEU A 67 4.14 8.18 -15.66
N GLU A 68 3.06 8.37 -16.43
CA GLU A 68 3.05 8.17 -17.90
C GLU A 68 4.15 8.96 -18.61
N ARG A 69 4.34 10.23 -18.23
CA ARG A 69 5.37 11.11 -18.83
C ARG A 69 6.80 10.61 -18.64
N PHE A 70 7.02 9.67 -17.75
CA PHE A 70 8.32 9.04 -17.49
C PHE A 70 8.44 7.65 -18.11
N GLY A 71 7.44 7.24 -18.93
CA GLY A 71 7.39 5.90 -19.53
C GLY A 71 7.09 4.79 -18.53
N LEU A 72 6.45 5.12 -17.40
CA LEU A 72 6.15 4.20 -16.31
C LEU A 72 4.65 3.86 -16.24
N ALA A 73 3.92 4.01 -17.35
CA ALA A 73 2.58 3.43 -17.48
C ALA A 73 2.68 1.89 -17.45
N PRO A 74 1.70 1.17 -16.87
CA PRO A 74 1.73 -0.30 -16.80
C PRO A 74 2.04 -0.97 -18.15
N GLN A 75 1.38 -0.52 -19.22
CA GLN A 75 1.62 -1.06 -20.57
C GLN A 75 3.07 -0.86 -21.03
N ALA A 76 3.62 0.34 -20.87
CA ALA A 76 4.99 0.65 -21.26
C ALA A 76 6.03 -0.14 -20.43
N LEU A 77 5.73 -0.38 -19.15
CA LEU A 77 6.56 -1.21 -18.29
C LEU A 77 6.60 -2.67 -18.78
N LEU A 78 5.45 -3.25 -19.09
CA LEU A 78 5.34 -4.63 -19.55
C LEU A 78 5.94 -4.83 -20.95
N GLU A 79 5.82 -3.86 -21.84
CA GLU A 79 6.49 -3.87 -23.16
C GLU A 79 8.01 -3.88 -23.01
N ARG A 80 8.54 -3.11 -22.06
CA ARG A 80 9.98 -2.97 -21.87
C ARG A 80 10.58 -4.08 -21.00
N TRP A 81 9.84 -4.58 -20.03
CA TRP A 81 10.24 -5.65 -19.08
C TRP A 81 9.15 -6.72 -19.04
N PRO A 82 9.08 -7.63 -20.00
CA PRO A 82 8.00 -8.62 -20.10
C PRO A 82 7.87 -9.58 -18.92
N ALA A 83 8.94 -9.79 -18.16
CA ALA A 83 8.92 -10.63 -16.95
C ALA A 83 8.43 -9.88 -15.70
N LEU A 84 8.33 -8.55 -15.75
CA LEU A 84 7.89 -7.73 -14.64
C LEU A 84 6.39 -7.94 -14.41
N LYS A 85 5.99 -8.07 -13.17
CA LYS A 85 4.58 -8.02 -12.76
C LYS A 85 4.25 -6.59 -12.29
N VAL A 86 3.07 -6.10 -12.63
CA VAL A 86 2.64 -4.73 -12.27
C VAL A 86 1.37 -4.80 -11.43
N VAL A 87 1.38 -4.17 -10.27
CA VAL A 87 0.16 -3.94 -9.49
C VAL A 87 -0.08 -2.44 -9.41
N SER A 88 -1.21 -1.97 -9.91
CA SER A 88 -1.59 -0.56 -9.87
C SER A 88 -2.76 -0.37 -8.92
N PHE A 89 -2.74 0.69 -8.12
CA PHE A 89 -3.91 1.05 -7.32
C PHE A 89 -4.10 2.57 -7.26
N ASN A 90 -5.35 2.99 -7.09
CA ASN A 90 -5.72 4.40 -6.91
C ASN A 90 -7.00 4.51 -6.08
N ALA A 91 -7.50 5.74 -5.90
CA ALA A 91 -8.71 5.95 -5.11
C ALA A 91 -9.99 5.55 -5.87
N TRP A 92 -10.11 5.86 -7.16
CA TRP A 92 -11.39 5.90 -7.87
C TRP A 92 -11.56 4.84 -8.96
N GLY A 93 -10.54 4.02 -9.22
CA GLY A 93 -10.51 3.05 -10.33
C GLY A 93 -9.91 3.65 -11.61
N PHE A 94 -9.82 2.84 -12.65
CA PHE A 94 -9.05 3.17 -13.86
C PHE A 94 -9.93 3.47 -15.08
N GLU A 95 -11.20 3.08 -15.05
CA GLU A 95 -12.09 3.13 -16.20
C GLU A 95 -12.73 4.50 -16.44
N HIS A 96 -12.70 5.39 -15.45
CA HIS A 96 -13.37 6.69 -15.50
C HIS A 96 -12.39 7.86 -15.35
N SER A 97 -12.81 9.04 -15.81
CA SER A 97 -12.06 10.29 -15.63
C SER A 97 -11.77 10.61 -14.16
N ALA A 98 -12.62 10.15 -13.25
CA ALA A 98 -12.41 10.25 -11.80
C ALA A 98 -11.12 9.56 -11.35
N GLY A 99 -10.65 8.51 -12.04
CA GLY A 99 -9.38 7.81 -11.72
C GLY A 99 -8.15 8.72 -11.75
N GLN A 100 -8.23 9.88 -12.39
CA GLN A 100 -7.17 10.88 -12.41
C GLN A 100 -7.23 11.88 -11.24
N GLN A 101 -8.31 11.87 -10.48
CA GLN A 101 -8.47 12.76 -9.33
C GLN A 101 -7.70 12.24 -8.12
N ARG A 102 -7.35 13.15 -7.24
CA ARG A 102 -6.82 12.78 -5.92
C ARG A 102 -7.95 12.19 -5.09
N GLY A 103 -7.63 11.20 -4.28
CA GLY A 103 -8.54 10.61 -3.33
C GLY A 103 -7.76 10.03 -2.16
N PHE A 104 -8.41 10.05 -1.01
CA PHE A 104 -7.94 9.48 0.23
C PHE A 104 -9.08 8.68 0.83
N ASP A 105 -8.80 7.77 1.72
CA ASP A 105 -9.78 6.89 2.35
C ASP A 105 -11.05 7.64 2.79
N SER A 106 -10.92 8.67 3.60
CA SER A 106 -12.06 9.45 4.12
C SER A 106 -12.89 10.11 3.04
N ILE A 107 -12.26 10.57 1.93
CA ILE A 107 -12.96 11.16 0.79
C ILE A 107 -13.74 10.08 0.05
N VAL A 108 -13.16 8.89 -0.12
CA VAL A 108 -13.84 7.76 -0.75
C VAL A 108 -14.99 7.27 0.13
N GLN A 109 -14.82 7.16 1.46
CA GLN A 109 -15.91 6.83 2.38
C GLN A 109 -17.08 7.81 2.23
N ALA A 110 -16.81 9.11 2.14
CA ALA A 110 -17.86 10.12 1.95
C ALA A 110 -18.55 9.96 0.58
N ALA A 111 -17.79 9.80 -0.49
CA ALA A 111 -18.33 9.73 -1.85
C ALA A 111 -19.12 8.43 -2.11
N CYS A 112 -18.74 7.31 -1.48
CA CYS A 112 -19.42 6.02 -1.63
C CYS A 112 -20.61 5.81 -0.67
N GLY A 113 -20.95 6.80 0.16
CA GLY A 113 -22.10 6.73 1.07
C GLY A 113 -21.81 6.09 2.43
N ILE A 114 -20.59 5.62 2.70
CA ILE A 114 -20.21 5.06 4.01
C ILE A 114 -20.41 6.09 5.11
N ALA A 115 -20.03 7.36 4.87
CA ALA A 115 -20.19 8.43 5.83
C ALA A 115 -21.67 8.72 6.18
N ASP A 116 -22.59 8.41 5.29
CA ASP A 116 -24.03 8.52 5.54
C ASP A 116 -24.55 7.35 6.39
N ILE A 117 -24.12 6.14 6.11
CA ILE A 117 -24.45 4.94 6.90
C ILE A 117 -23.99 5.09 8.36
N TYR A 118 -22.83 5.69 8.57
CA TYR A 118 -22.24 5.95 9.89
C TYR A 118 -22.58 7.34 10.43
N ARG A 119 -23.66 7.97 9.94
CA ARG A 119 -24.13 9.29 10.40
C ARG A 119 -24.27 9.33 11.93
N LYS A 120 -23.77 10.41 12.52
CA LYS A 120 -23.83 10.62 13.96
C LYS A 120 -25.24 11.05 14.41
N ALA A 121 -25.48 10.98 15.71
CA ALA A 121 -26.77 11.35 16.29
C ALA A 121 -27.16 12.82 16.05
N ASP A 122 -26.20 13.73 15.88
CA ASP A 122 -26.38 15.13 15.55
C ASP A 122 -26.65 15.37 14.05
N GLY A 123 -26.71 14.31 13.24
CA GLY A 123 -26.92 14.38 11.79
C GLY A 123 -25.68 14.65 10.97
N SER A 124 -24.51 14.86 11.58
CA SER A 124 -23.26 15.04 10.86
C SER A 124 -22.77 13.73 10.23
N PRO A 125 -22.03 13.79 9.10
CA PRO A 125 -21.41 12.61 8.51
C PRO A 125 -20.52 11.87 9.49
N GLY A 126 -20.57 10.55 9.46
CA GLY A 126 -19.67 9.69 10.24
C GLY A 126 -18.51 9.15 9.41
N SER A 127 -17.79 8.20 9.96
CA SER A 127 -16.72 7.48 9.27
C SER A 127 -16.54 6.10 9.90
N LEU A 128 -15.88 5.21 9.20
CA LEU A 128 -15.30 4.01 9.82
C LEU A 128 -14.28 4.43 10.88
N PRO A 129 -14.07 3.61 11.91
CA PRO A 129 -13.19 3.96 13.04
C PRO A 129 -11.71 4.05 12.66
N VAL A 130 -11.36 3.54 11.47
CA VAL A 130 -10.00 3.55 10.90
C VAL A 130 -10.09 3.82 9.40
N GLN A 131 -8.94 4.02 8.74
CA GLN A 131 -8.83 4.08 7.28
C GLN A 131 -8.95 2.67 6.67
N ALA A 132 -10.14 2.08 6.83
CA ALA A 132 -10.38 0.67 6.52
C ALA A 132 -10.25 0.36 5.03
N LEU A 133 -10.56 1.30 4.15
CA LEU A 133 -10.42 1.11 2.70
C LEU A 133 -8.95 1.05 2.28
N ASP A 134 -8.08 1.90 2.87
CA ASP A 134 -6.65 1.87 2.64
C ASP A 134 -6.06 0.53 3.07
N HIS A 135 -6.37 0.09 4.31
CA HIS A 135 -5.88 -1.18 4.84
C HIS A 135 -6.38 -2.37 4.04
N ALA A 136 -7.68 -2.44 3.73
CA ALA A 136 -8.26 -3.55 2.97
C ALA A 136 -7.74 -3.59 1.53
N THR A 137 -7.63 -2.43 0.85
CA THR A 137 -7.02 -2.34 -0.48
C THR A 137 -5.55 -2.76 -0.44
N GLY A 138 -4.81 -2.35 0.61
CA GLY A 138 -3.43 -2.78 0.82
C GLY A 138 -3.28 -4.30 0.95
N MET A 139 -4.19 -4.97 1.67
CA MET A 139 -4.24 -6.45 1.73
C MET A 139 -4.57 -7.06 0.37
N GLY A 140 -5.50 -6.46 -0.37
CA GLY A 140 -5.82 -6.85 -1.75
C GLY A 140 -4.61 -6.74 -2.69
N VAL A 141 -3.80 -5.69 -2.53
CA VAL A 141 -2.53 -5.53 -3.28
C VAL A 141 -1.54 -6.65 -2.94
N VAL A 142 -1.41 -7.02 -1.65
CA VAL A 142 -0.54 -8.16 -1.25
C VAL A 142 -1.01 -9.46 -1.90
N ALA A 143 -2.31 -9.74 -1.88
CA ALA A 143 -2.88 -10.92 -2.52
C ALA A 143 -2.66 -10.90 -4.04
N ALA A 144 -2.84 -9.74 -4.69
CA ALA A 144 -2.58 -9.57 -6.12
C ALA A 144 -1.11 -9.83 -6.48
N VAL A 145 -0.17 -9.35 -5.68
CA VAL A 145 1.27 -9.64 -5.85
C VAL A 145 1.52 -11.15 -5.77
N ALA A 146 0.99 -11.82 -4.75
CA ALA A 146 1.17 -13.26 -4.58
C ALA A 146 0.57 -14.06 -5.76
N LEU A 147 -0.63 -13.69 -6.20
CA LEU A 147 -1.28 -14.32 -7.35
C LEU A 147 -0.49 -14.12 -8.65
N LEU A 148 -0.03 -12.90 -8.93
CA LEU A 148 0.76 -12.61 -10.14
C LEU A 148 2.11 -13.34 -10.14
N LEU A 149 2.71 -13.56 -8.98
CA LEU A 149 3.95 -14.35 -8.87
C LEU A 149 3.73 -15.85 -9.03
N ALA A 150 2.53 -16.34 -8.68
CA ALA A 150 2.16 -17.73 -8.83
C ALA A 150 1.57 -18.05 -10.22
N ASP A 151 1.23 -17.04 -11.01
CA ASP A 151 0.53 -17.18 -12.30
C ASP A 151 1.33 -16.53 -13.44
N ASP A 152 1.74 -17.36 -14.40
CA ASP A 152 2.46 -16.89 -15.58
C ASP A 152 1.55 -16.32 -16.68
N GLN A 153 0.24 -16.45 -16.56
CA GLN A 153 -0.72 -15.99 -17.57
C GLN A 153 -1.01 -14.49 -17.46
N HIS A 154 -0.90 -13.94 -16.25
CA HIS A 154 -1.22 -12.53 -15.97
C HIS A 154 0.02 -11.75 -15.53
N ALA A 155 0.11 -10.52 -15.99
CA ALA A 155 1.23 -9.64 -15.66
C ALA A 155 0.81 -8.33 -14.98
N HIS A 156 -0.49 -8.01 -14.95
CA HIS A 156 -1.00 -6.77 -14.39
C HIS A 156 -2.27 -7.00 -13.57
N ALA A 157 -2.32 -6.42 -12.38
CA ALA A 157 -3.51 -6.35 -11.53
C ALA A 157 -3.82 -4.90 -11.14
N GLN A 158 -5.09 -4.60 -10.94
CA GLN A 158 -5.56 -3.28 -10.56
C GLN A 158 -6.46 -3.36 -9.33
N ALA A 159 -6.27 -2.40 -8.40
CA ALA A 159 -7.13 -2.24 -7.23
C ALA A 159 -7.54 -0.77 -7.07
N SER A 160 -8.63 -0.51 -6.34
CA SER A 160 -9.00 0.85 -5.97
C SER A 160 -9.77 0.89 -4.65
N LEU A 161 -9.66 2.02 -3.95
CA LEU A 161 -10.42 2.25 -2.71
C LEU A 161 -11.93 2.22 -2.98
N ALA A 162 -12.37 2.79 -4.10
CA ALA A 162 -13.78 2.79 -4.49
C ALA A 162 -14.30 1.36 -4.74
N ARG A 163 -13.50 0.47 -5.34
CA ARG A 163 -13.88 -0.94 -5.48
C ARG A 163 -13.95 -1.65 -4.14
N THR A 164 -13.00 -1.39 -3.25
CA THR A 164 -13.02 -1.90 -1.88
C THR A 164 -14.25 -1.42 -1.11
N ALA A 165 -14.61 -0.12 -1.25
CA ALA A 165 -15.83 0.42 -0.67
C ALA A 165 -17.08 -0.27 -1.22
N HIS A 166 -17.14 -0.51 -2.53
CA HIS A 166 -18.24 -1.23 -3.17
C HIS A 166 -18.39 -2.65 -2.61
N GLU A 167 -17.30 -3.39 -2.50
CA GLU A 167 -17.34 -4.74 -1.91
C GLU A 167 -17.80 -4.71 -0.46
N LEU A 168 -17.28 -3.77 0.35
CA LEU A 168 -17.68 -3.60 1.75
C LEU A 168 -19.19 -3.32 1.88
N LEU A 169 -19.73 -2.44 1.04
CA LEU A 169 -21.15 -2.08 1.05
C LEU A 169 -22.07 -3.21 0.60
N ASN A 170 -21.56 -4.17 -0.17
CA ASN A 170 -22.30 -5.35 -0.62
C ASN A 170 -22.19 -6.56 0.32
N LEU A 171 -21.40 -6.46 1.39
CA LEU A 171 -21.40 -7.51 2.42
C LEU A 171 -22.76 -7.58 3.10
N SER A 172 -23.23 -8.80 3.35
CA SER A 172 -24.46 -8.99 4.10
C SER A 172 -24.32 -8.38 5.50
N PRO A 173 -25.28 -7.58 5.96
CA PRO A 173 -25.25 -7.06 7.32
C PRO A 173 -25.16 -8.21 8.34
N VAL A 174 -24.16 -8.18 9.17
CA VAL A 174 -24.13 -9.05 10.36
C VAL A 174 -25.04 -8.40 11.40
N PRO A 175 -26.00 -9.11 12.01
CA PRO A 175 -26.78 -8.57 13.10
C PRO A 175 -25.85 -8.02 14.19
N SER A 176 -25.95 -6.73 14.46
CA SER A 176 -25.21 -6.12 15.55
C SER A 176 -25.76 -6.69 16.85
N THR A 177 -25.07 -7.61 17.47
CA THR A 177 -25.23 -7.83 18.89
C THR A 177 -24.69 -6.58 19.57
N ARG A 178 -25.54 -5.85 20.27
CA ARG A 178 -25.18 -4.64 21.02
C ARG A 178 -24.31 -4.93 22.26
N GLU A 179 -23.75 -6.10 22.35
CA GLU A 179 -22.76 -6.40 23.39
C GLU A 179 -21.49 -5.58 23.07
N ALA A 180 -21.10 -4.78 24.05
CA ALA A 180 -19.83 -4.07 23.98
C ALA A 180 -18.74 -5.11 23.74
N VAL A 181 -18.07 -5.03 22.60
CA VAL A 181 -16.88 -5.85 22.37
C VAL A 181 -15.87 -5.42 23.42
N GLU A 182 -15.54 -6.32 24.34
CA GLU A 182 -14.42 -6.07 25.26
C GLU A 182 -13.20 -5.65 24.43
N ALA A 183 -12.51 -4.63 24.91
CA ALA A 183 -11.29 -4.17 24.25
C ALA A 183 -10.30 -5.34 24.21
N LEU A 184 -10.05 -5.86 23.00
CA LEU A 184 -9.06 -6.92 22.82
C LEU A 184 -7.69 -6.36 23.16
N GLU A 185 -6.92 -7.09 23.96
CA GLU A 185 -5.49 -6.79 24.11
C GLU A 185 -4.82 -6.95 22.77
N VAL A 186 -4.27 -5.85 22.27
CA VAL A 186 -3.52 -5.85 21.02
C VAL A 186 -2.10 -6.33 21.31
N PRO A 187 -1.65 -7.45 20.74
CA PRO A 187 -0.30 -7.91 20.94
C PRO A 187 0.70 -6.87 20.41
N THR A 188 1.68 -6.53 21.22
CA THR A 188 2.75 -5.61 20.82
C THR A 188 4.10 -6.31 20.87
N ARG A 189 5.02 -5.82 20.06
CA ARG A 189 6.42 -6.22 19.98
C ARG A 189 7.31 -5.01 20.05
N GLU A 190 8.54 -5.20 20.47
CA GLU A 190 9.58 -4.16 20.45
C GLU A 190 10.63 -4.46 19.39
N VAL A 191 11.08 -3.43 18.71
CA VAL A 191 12.21 -3.49 17.80
C VAL A 191 13.24 -2.42 18.18
N HIS A 192 14.47 -2.87 18.42
CA HIS A 192 15.58 -2.02 18.85
C HIS A 192 16.48 -1.59 17.69
N THR A 193 16.40 -2.26 16.55
CA THR A 193 17.24 -2.02 15.34
C THR A 193 16.63 -1.01 14.39
N SER A 194 15.97 0.01 14.93
CA SER A 194 15.36 1.08 14.15
C SER A 194 16.27 2.31 14.07
N ALA A 195 16.26 3.01 12.92
CA ALA A 195 16.90 4.31 12.78
C ALA A 195 16.24 5.42 13.64
N TYR A 196 15.09 5.12 14.24
CA TYR A 196 14.28 6.00 15.09
C TYR A 196 14.32 5.61 16.57
N GLY A 197 15.21 4.71 16.96
CA GLY A 197 15.34 4.19 18.31
C GLY A 197 14.44 2.99 18.57
N LEU A 198 14.11 2.77 19.85
CA LEU A 198 13.17 1.74 20.26
C LEU A 198 11.77 2.06 19.73
N LEU A 199 11.18 1.13 19.03
CA LEU A 199 9.79 1.23 18.55
C LEU A 199 8.97 0.08 19.12
N GLN A 200 7.75 0.41 19.55
CA GLN A 200 6.72 -0.56 19.89
C GLN A 200 5.72 -0.65 18.73
N HIS A 201 5.41 -1.86 18.30
CA HIS A 201 4.57 -2.08 17.13
C HIS A 201 3.65 -3.28 17.27
N VAL A 202 2.59 -3.32 16.48
CA VAL A 202 1.73 -4.50 16.32
C VAL A 202 2.37 -5.42 15.25
N PRO A 203 2.50 -6.74 15.52
CA PRO A 203 3.01 -7.69 14.53
C PRO A 203 2.13 -7.73 13.27
N PRO A 204 2.62 -8.30 12.15
CA PRO A 204 1.79 -8.52 10.97
C PRO A 204 0.52 -9.32 11.31
N PRO A 205 -0.65 -8.99 10.73
CA PRO A 205 -1.91 -9.66 11.03
C PRO A 205 -2.06 -10.98 10.26
N LEU A 206 -1.02 -11.80 10.25
CA LEU A 206 -0.99 -13.06 9.52
C LEU A 206 -0.23 -14.10 10.32
N LEU A 207 -0.79 -15.30 10.39
CA LEU A 207 -0.14 -16.48 10.94
C LEU A 207 0.29 -17.40 9.81
N MET A 208 1.50 -17.93 9.91
CA MET A 208 2.02 -18.99 9.03
C MET A 208 2.24 -20.23 9.87
N GLU A 209 1.55 -21.32 9.54
CA GLU A 209 1.62 -22.58 10.33
C GLU A 209 1.39 -22.38 11.84
N SER A 210 0.46 -21.48 12.18
CA SER A 210 0.12 -21.06 13.55
C SER A 210 1.16 -20.17 14.26
N GLU A 211 2.23 -19.79 13.59
CA GLU A 211 3.22 -18.84 14.10
C GLU A 211 2.96 -17.42 13.59
N SER A 212 3.10 -16.44 14.45
CA SER A 212 3.00 -15.03 14.07
C SER A 212 4.17 -14.65 13.16
N LEU A 213 3.87 -13.98 12.06
CA LEU A 213 4.90 -13.28 11.32
C LEU A 213 5.49 -12.14 12.16
N GLU A 214 6.78 -11.91 11.98
CA GLU A 214 7.50 -10.85 12.67
C GLU A 214 8.20 -9.91 11.68
N TYR A 215 8.40 -8.68 12.09
CA TYR A 215 9.25 -7.76 11.36
C TYR A 215 10.71 -7.94 11.81
N SER A 216 11.56 -8.46 10.94
CA SER A 216 12.96 -8.74 11.24
C SER A 216 13.79 -7.48 11.52
N ARG A 217 13.33 -6.31 11.10
CA ARG A 217 14.00 -5.01 11.34
C ARG A 217 12.99 -3.86 11.35
N GLY A 218 13.32 -2.81 12.09
CA GLY A 218 12.59 -1.56 12.09
C GLY A 218 12.77 -0.76 10.79
N PRO A 219 12.05 0.36 10.65
CA PRO A 219 12.16 1.24 9.50
C PRO A 219 13.54 1.90 9.42
N VAL A 220 14.04 2.08 8.20
CA VAL A 220 15.22 2.89 7.90
C VAL A 220 14.84 4.37 7.80
N ARG A 221 15.84 5.29 7.85
CA ARG A 221 15.57 6.70 7.55
C ARG A 221 15.09 6.86 6.13
N TYR A 222 14.23 7.83 5.93
CA TYR A 222 13.70 8.17 4.61
C TYR A 222 14.84 8.47 3.63
N GLY A 223 14.81 7.87 2.45
CA GLY A 223 15.80 8.08 1.39
C GLY A 223 17.20 7.56 1.67
N SER A 224 17.45 6.84 2.77
CA SER A 224 18.81 6.52 3.25
C SER A 224 19.42 5.25 2.68
N SER A 225 18.72 4.49 1.88
CA SER A 225 19.21 3.22 1.35
C SER A 225 19.94 3.39 0.01
N GLU A 226 20.80 2.44 -0.33
CA GLU A 226 21.38 2.38 -1.67
C GLU A 226 20.36 1.89 -2.71
N PRO A 227 20.42 2.38 -3.96
CA PRO A 227 19.53 1.99 -5.05
C PRO A 227 19.94 0.66 -5.68
N THR A 228 19.96 -0.39 -4.89
CA THR A 228 20.34 -1.76 -5.29
C THR A 228 19.37 -2.77 -4.69
N TRP A 229 19.31 -3.97 -5.22
CA TRP A 229 18.65 -5.12 -4.57
C TRP A 229 19.60 -5.80 -3.58
N LEU A 230 19.05 -6.55 -2.59
CA LEU A 230 19.82 -7.34 -1.61
C LEU A 230 20.25 -8.68 -2.21
#